data_11788dc377720386b10b00e6894f2aa6
#
_entry.id   11788dc377720386b10b00e6894f2aa6
#
_cell.length_a   1.000
_cell.length_b   1.000
_cell.length_c   1.000
_cell.angle_alpha   90.00
_cell.angle_beta   90.00
_cell.angle_gamma   90.00
#
_symmetry.space_group_name_H-M   'P 1'
#
loop_
_entity.id
_entity.type
_entity.pdbx_description
1 polymer ?
#
loop_
_entity_poly.entity_id
_entity_poly.type
_entity_poly.pdbx_seq_one_letter_code
_entity_poly.pdbx_strand_id
1 'polypeptide(L)'
;MTAGTDRNQTVRTQETSTAETGRKPAAETDRELTADHPPATNRERITDRRPGGLYGGGVPPVARRFVAGETPATALEHVRALNERDIEALVNLLGSHNAERSQTEADAEAYRSLVEHIANADLDAGITLKPTQIGLDLGEAVFREHLFQLADRANKRGIPLWLDMEEPWTVDPTLAAFEELAAEYGEVGVCVQTNLKRTPGDLKRLADGPGTVRLVKGGAYDVRPSVGYRKKQRIDRAYRESLRYAFEQFDGGIAVASHDPEMVELAKALHDAYGTDFEFQMLMGVRSRTQFDLGKTYEVSQYVPYGGRWKQWVLNRARNDLRFGVKAILDG
;
A
#
# COMPACT_ATOMS: atom_id res chain seq x y z
N MET A 1 63.31 10.93 26.84
CA MET A 1 63.13 12.06 27.78
C MET A 1 61.64 12.18 27.96
N THR A 2 61.24 11.58 29.02
CA THR A 2 60.63 12.08 30.26
C THR A 2 59.19 12.60 29.99
N ALA A 3 58.18 11.84 30.36
CA ALA A 3 57.55 11.66 31.68
C ALA A 3 56.64 12.85 31.97
N GLY A 4 55.40 12.64 32.32
CA GLY A 4 54.74 12.29 33.51
C GLY A 4 53.24 12.56 33.34
N THR A 5 52.36 11.59 33.58
CA THR A 5 51.59 11.37 34.81
C THR A 5 51.01 12.62 35.46
N ASP A 6 49.68 12.74 35.60
CA ASP A 6 49.10 12.46 36.89
C ASP A 6 47.55 12.33 36.87
N ARG A 7 47.11 11.43 37.75
CA ARG A 7 45.73 11.06 38.13
C ARG A 7 45.12 12.15 39.02
N ASN A 8 43.83 12.28 39.04
CA ASN A 8 43.15 12.30 40.35
C ASN A 8 41.72 11.81 40.29
N GLN A 9 41.46 10.81 41.10
CA GLN A 9 40.17 10.29 41.57
C GLN A 9 39.71 11.14 42.77
N THR A 10 38.40 11.25 42.97
CA THR A 10 37.72 11.20 44.29
C THR A 10 36.22 11.21 44.04
N VAL A 11 35.49 10.12 44.22
CA VAL A 11 34.91 9.48 45.41
C VAL A 11 33.66 10.18 45.99
N ARG A 12 32.53 9.42 45.83
CA ARG A 12 31.38 9.16 46.71
C ARG A 12 30.82 10.25 47.63
N THR A 13 29.48 10.38 47.61
CA THR A 13 28.69 9.95 48.79
C THR A 13 27.23 9.68 48.44
N GLN A 14 26.70 8.56 48.94
CA GLN A 14 25.31 8.19 49.10
C GLN A 14 24.74 8.89 50.33
N GLU A 15 23.48 9.26 50.32
CA GLU A 15 22.64 9.24 51.52
C GLU A 15 21.23 8.81 51.22
N THR A 16 20.84 7.80 51.94
CA THR A 16 19.54 7.16 52.09
C THR A 16 18.74 7.81 53.23
N SER A 17 17.42 7.93 53.12
CA SER A 17 16.48 7.91 54.26
C SER A 17 15.06 7.72 53.76
N THR A 18 14.51 6.57 53.90
CA THR A 18 13.53 5.94 54.76
C THR A 18 12.25 6.74 55.10
N ALA A 19 11.15 6.19 54.58
CA ALA A 19 9.86 5.76 55.15
C ALA A 19 9.13 6.63 56.18
N GLU A 20 7.84 6.87 55.97
CA GLU A 20 6.84 6.44 56.94
C GLU A 20 5.40 6.49 56.41
N THR A 21 4.68 5.54 56.87
CA THR A 21 3.31 5.06 56.77
C THR A 21 2.24 6.00 57.29
N GLY A 22 1.02 5.99 56.74
CA GLY A 22 -0.17 6.57 57.33
C GLY A 22 -1.47 5.99 56.74
N ARG A 23 -2.15 5.19 57.53
CA ARG A 23 -3.41 4.45 57.27
C ARG A 23 -4.64 5.34 57.11
N LYS A 24 -5.63 4.74 56.41
CA LYS A 24 -7.07 5.05 56.26
C LYS A 24 -7.80 5.31 57.59
N PRO A 25 -9.03 5.88 57.57
CA PRO A 25 -10.22 5.01 57.37
C PRO A 25 -11.36 5.58 56.51
N ALA A 26 -12.28 4.66 56.23
CA ALA A 26 -13.47 4.75 55.43
C ALA A 26 -14.60 5.60 56.05
N ALA A 27 -15.49 6.13 55.18
CA ALA A 27 -16.91 6.33 55.53
C ALA A 27 -17.75 6.15 54.25
N GLU A 28 -18.64 5.18 54.32
CA GLU A 28 -19.81 4.98 53.45
C GLU A 28 -20.77 6.17 53.55
N THR A 29 -21.32 6.56 52.40
CA THR A 29 -22.71 7.04 52.34
C THR A 29 -23.28 6.76 50.94
N ASP A 30 -24.28 5.89 50.94
CA ASP A 30 -25.22 5.67 49.84
C ASP A 30 -25.82 7.00 49.31
N ARG A 31 -25.84 7.15 48.01
CA ARG A 31 -26.89 7.91 47.31
C ARG A 31 -27.08 7.34 45.89
N GLU A 32 -28.19 6.62 45.75
CA GLU A 32 -28.82 6.42 44.44
C GLU A 32 -28.92 7.74 43.68
N LEU A 33 -28.42 7.76 42.46
CA LEU A 33 -28.78 8.74 41.45
C LEU A 33 -28.95 8.01 40.14
N THR A 34 -30.17 7.99 39.73
CA THR A 34 -30.77 7.63 38.45
C THR A 34 -29.86 7.88 37.26
N ALA A 35 -29.67 6.83 36.45
CA ALA A 35 -29.02 6.87 35.17
C ALA A 35 -29.87 7.66 34.17
N ASP A 36 -29.47 8.88 33.90
CA ASP A 36 -29.87 9.61 32.70
C ASP A 36 -28.88 9.24 31.57
N HIS A 37 -29.32 8.39 30.68
CA HIS A 37 -28.63 8.16 29.42
C HIS A 37 -28.88 9.36 28.50
N PRO A 38 -27.85 10.05 28.01
CA PRO A 38 -28.06 11.01 26.94
C PRO A 38 -28.48 10.24 25.68
N PRO A 39 -29.39 10.78 24.85
CA PRO A 39 -29.88 10.13 23.66
C PRO A 39 -28.75 9.98 22.64
N ALA A 40 -28.73 8.83 21.97
CA ALA A 40 -27.82 8.50 20.88
C ALA A 40 -27.83 9.63 19.83
N THR A 41 -26.76 10.42 19.83
CA THR A 41 -26.54 11.45 18.83
C THR A 41 -26.21 10.82 17.49
N ASN A 42 -27.09 11.08 16.56
CA ASN A 42 -26.89 11.20 15.12
C ASN A 42 -25.82 10.28 14.48
N ARG A 43 -26.21 9.07 14.17
CA ARG A 43 -25.67 8.40 12.98
C ARG A 43 -26.10 9.26 11.80
N GLU A 44 -25.24 10.13 11.34
CA GLU A 44 -25.36 10.76 10.02
C GLU A 44 -25.52 9.63 8.99
N ARG A 45 -26.73 9.49 8.50
CA ARG A 45 -26.97 8.71 7.29
C ARG A 45 -26.20 9.42 6.20
N ILE A 46 -25.12 8.81 5.74
CA ILE A 46 -24.48 9.17 4.48
C ILE A 46 -25.57 9.00 3.42
N THR A 47 -26.27 10.08 3.12
CA THR A 47 -27.23 10.10 2.03
C THR A 47 -26.45 10.09 0.74
N ASP A 48 -26.42 8.92 0.11
CA ASP A 48 -25.97 8.67 -1.25
C ASP A 48 -26.74 9.59 -2.22
N ARG A 49 -26.25 10.82 -2.42
CA ARG A 49 -26.69 11.71 -3.50
C ARG A 49 -26.00 11.24 -4.77
N ARG A 50 -26.61 10.28 -5.43
CA ARG A 50 -26.24 9.87 -6.79
C ARG A 50 -26.39 11.07 -7.74
N PRO A 51 -25.31 11.46 -8.46
CA PRO A 51 -25.53 12.27 -9.66
C PRO A 51 -26.34 11.42 -10.63
N GLY A 52 -27.54 11.87 -10.96
CA GLY A 52 -28.42 11.20 -11.92
C GLY A 52 -27.79 11.18 -13.31
N GLY A 53 -27.15 10.08 -13.66
CA GLY A 53 -26.66 9.76 -14.99
C GLY A 53 -27.24 8.41 -15.43
N LEU A 54 -27.73 8.36 -16.63
CA LEU A 54 -28.54 7.36 -17.37
C LEU A 54 -27.99 5.91 -17.44
N TYR A 55 -27.31 5.37 -16.41
CA TYR A 55 -26.96 3.95 -16.30
C TYR A 55 -27.06 3.50 -14.84
N GLY A 56 -28.25 3.13 -14.43
CA GLY A 56 -28.50 2.42 -13.18
C GLY A 56 -27.96 0.99 -13.24
N GLY A 57 -26.68 0.79 -12.94
CA GLY A 57 -26.10 -0.54 -12.89
C GLY A 57 -24.84 -0.50 -12.05
N GLY A 58 -24.94 -0.91 -10.78
CA GLY A 58 -23.77 -1.19 -9.93
C GLY A 58 -22.88 -2.27 -10.56
N VAL A 59 -21.71 -2.50 -10.00
CA VAL A 59 -20.76 -3.53 -10.47
C VAL A 59 -21.47 -4.88 -10.60
N PRO A 60 -21.54 -5.50 -11.80
CA PRO A 60 -22.22 -6.78 -11.97
C PRO A 60 -21.49 -7.91 -11.23
N PRO A 61 -22.18 -9.01 -10.85
CA PRO A 61 -21.62 -10.09 -10.02
C PRO A 61 -20.27 -10.63 -10.52
N VAL A 62 -20.11 -10.79 -11.83
CA VAL A 62 -18.86 -11.25 -12.46
C VAL A 62 -17.70 -10.28 -12.20
N ALA A 63 -17.94 -8.96 -12.22
CA ALA A 63 -16.92 -7.96 -12.00
C ALA A 63 -16.65 -7.72 -10.49
N ARG A 64 -17.63 -8.00 -9.61
CA ARG A 64 -17.45 -7.91 -8.14
C ARG A 64 -16.38 -8.84 -7.60
N ARG A 65 -16.02 -9.87 -8.35
CA ARG A 65 -14.88 -10.71 -8.03
C ARG A 65 -13.57 -9.91 -8.03
N PHE A 66 -13.45 -8.88 -8.86
CA PHE A 66 -12.21 -8.14 -9.10
C PHE A 66 -12.26 -6.67 -8.66
N VAL A 67 -13.44 -6.18 -8.26
CA VAL A 67 -13.68 -4.79 -7.87
C VAL A 67 -14.62 -4.77 -6.68
N ALA A 68 -14.21 -4.18 -5.59
CA ALA A 68 -14.94 -4.18 -4.31
C ALA A 68 -16.23 -3.34 -4.31
N GLY A 69 -16.54 -2.66 -5.42
CA GLY A 69 -17.74 -1.85 -5.57
C GLY A 69 -17.40 -0.47 -6.13
N GLU A 70 -18.40 0.42 -6.11
CA GLU A 70 -18.25 1.78 -6.66
C GLU A 70 -17.95 2.83 -5.59
N THR A 71 -18.14 2.53 -4.31
CA THR A 71 -18.02 3.48 -3.21
C THR A 71 -16.95 3.09 -2.20
N PRO A 72 -16.38 4.06 -1.45
CA PRO A 72 -15.47 3.75 -0.33
C PRO A 72 -16.10 2.77 0.67
N ALA A 73 -17.39 2.92 0.99
CA ALA A 73 -18.08 2.06 1.95
C ALA A 73 -18.02 0.57 1.55
N THR A 74 -18.26 0.27 0.25
CA THR A 74 -18.17 -1.12 -0.24
C THR A 74 -16.74 -1.65 -0.25
N ALA A 75 -15.75 -0.80 -0.53
CA ALA A 75 -14.35 -1.16 -0.44
C ALA A 75 -13.94 -1.49 1.01
N LEU A 76 -14.32 -0.66 1.97
CA LEU A 76 -13.98 -0.86 3.38
C LEU A 76 -14.72 -2.05 4.01
N GLU A 77 -15.91 -2.38 3.54
CA GLU A 77 -16.59 -3.63 3.92
C GLU A 77 -15.76 -4.86 3.47
N HIS A 78 -15.22 -4.82 2.25
CA HIS A 78 -14.34 -5.88 1.76
C HIS A 78 -13.01 -5.94 2.55
N VAL A 79 -12.40 -4.78 2.85
CA VAL A 79 -11.19 -4.70 3.68
C VAL A 79 -11.41 -5.34 5.05
N ARG A 80 -12.52 -5.02 5.72
CA ARG A 80 -12.85 -5.63 7.02
C ARG A 80 -12.91 -7.16 6.93
N ALA A 81 -13.52 -7.71 5.87
CA ALA A 81 -13.59 -9.15 5.67
C ALA A 81 -12.21 -9.80 5.36
N LEU A 82 -11.23 -9.03 4.86
CA LEU A 82 -9.84 -9.45 4.71
C LEU A 82 -9.12 -9.43 6.06
N ASN A 83 -9.25 -8.34 6.83
CA ASN A 83 -8.61 -8.19 8.13
C ASN A 83 -9.07 -9.25 9.14
N GLU A 84 -10.34 -9.71 9.06
CA GLU A 84 -10.84 -10.88 9.82
C GLU A 84 -10.07 -12.19 9.51
N ARG A 85 -9.22 -12.20 8.50
CA ARG A 85 -8.40 -13.34 8.05
C ARG A 85 -6.91 -13.04 8.04
N ASP A 86 -6.50 -12.01 8.76
CA ASP A 86 -5.11 -11.56 8.85
C ASP A 86 -4.50 -11.23 7.46
N ILE A 87 -5.32 -10.66 6.56
CA ILE A 87 -4.90 -10.14 5.26
C ILE A 87 -5.08 -8.63 5.25
N GLU A 88 -3.99 -7.93 4.98
CA GLU A 88 -4.01 -6.49 4.79
C GLU A 88 -4.63 -6.10 3.44
N ALA A 89 -4.93 -4.82 3.28
CA ALA A 89 -5.45 -4.33 2.02
C ALA A 89 -4.68 -3.10 1.51
N LEU A 90 -4.55 -3.01 0.18
CA LEU A 90 -4.10 -1.81 -0.52
C LEU A 90 -5.26 -1.29 -1.37
N VAL A 91 -5.92 -0.25 -0.88
CA VAL A 91 -7.15 0.27 -1.50
C VAL A 91 -6.81 1.24 -2.62
N ASN A 92 -7.33 0.96 -3.83
CA ASN A 92 -7.11 1.77 -5.02
C ASN A 92 -8.44 2.37 -5.55
N LEU A 93 -8.52 3.69 -5.60
CA LEU A 93 -9.57 4.37 -6.34
C LEU A 93 -9.28 4.27 -7.85
N LEU A 94 -10.12 3.58 -8.58
CA LEU A 94 -9.93 3.37 -10.01
C LEU A 94 -9.96 4.67 -10.82
N GLY A 95 -8.85 4.97 -11.47
CA GLY A 95 -8.62 6.14 -12.30
C GLY A 95 -7.21 6.15 -12.87
N SER A 96 -6.98 6.93 -13.90
CA SER A 96 -5.69 7.26 -14.51
C SER A 96 -5.88 8.38 -15.53
N HIS A 97 -4.81 9.06 -15.89
CA HIS A 97 -4.79 10.04 -16.99
C HIS A 97 -5.87 11.13 -16.88
N ASN A 98 -5.91 11.80 -15.73
CA ASN A 98 -6.80 12.95 -15.56
C ASN A 98 -6.21 14.16 -16.30
N ALA A 99 -6.82 14.51 -17.43
CA ALA A 99 -6.40 15.65 -18.25
C ALA A 99 -6.92 17.00 -17.73
N GLU A 100 -7.90 16.98 -16.82
CA GLU A 100 -8.53 18.19 -16.27
C GLU A 100 -8.13 18.37 -14.80
N ARG A 101 -7.71 19.60 -14.45
CA ARG A 101 -7.29 19.92 -13.07
C ARG A 101 -8.40 19.64 -12.05
N SER A 102 -9.64 19.96 -12.36
CA SER A 102 -10.80 19.71 -11.48
C SER A 102 -11.00 18.22 -11.17
N GLN A 103 -10.75 17.34 -12.14
CA GLN A 103 -10.85 15.91 -11.94
C GLN A 103 -9.67 15.38 -11.10
N THR A 104 -8.47 15.90 -11.33
CA THR A 104 -7.28 15.59 -10.55
C THR A 104 -7.46 15.99 -9.08
N GLU A 105 -7.97 17.19 -8.83
CA GLU A 105 -8.29 17.69 -7.48
C GLU A 105 -9.36 16.84 -6.79
N ALA A 106 -10.41 16.45 -7.54
CA ALA A 106 -11.47 15.59 -7.02
C ALA A 106 -10.96 14.19 -6.63
N ASP A 107 -10.10 13.57 -7.45
CA ASP A 107 -9.50 12.28 -7.13
C ASP A 107 -8.51 12.38 -5.95
N ALA A 108 -7.70 13.44 -5.86
CA ALA A 108 -6.83 13.70 -4.71
C ALA A 108 -7.64 13.90 -3.41
N GLU A 109 -8.75 14.62 -3.46
CA GLU A 109 -9.65 14.78 -2.30
C GLU A 109 -10.32 13.46 -1.91
N ALA A 110 -10.71 12.64 -2.89
CA ALA A 110 -11.27 11.32 -2.63
C ALA A 110 -10.26 10.41 -1.91
N TYR A 111 -8.97 10.46 -2.26
CA TYR A 111 -7.92 9.75 -1.53
C TYR A 111 -7.72 10.30 -0.11
N ARG A 112 -7.72 11.63 0.08
CA ARG A 112 -7.65 12.22 1.43
C ARG A 112 -8.81 11.76 2.31
N SER A 113 -10.01 11.72 1.76
CA SER A 113 -11.19 11.19 2.45
C SER A 113 -11.09 9.69 2.73
N LEU A 114 -10.50 8.92 1.80
CA LEU A 114 -10.28 7.47 1.98
C LEU A 114 -9.33 7.20 3.14
N VAL A 115 -8.24 7.95 3.28
CA VAL A 115 -7.30 7.86 4.42
C VAL A 115 -8.05 8.05 5.74
N GLU A 116 -8.90 9.08 5.83
CA GLU A 116 -9.70 9.31 7.05
C GLU A 116 -10.69 8.17 7.34
N HIS A 117 -11.33 7.63 6.29
CA HIS A 117 -12.26 6.51 6.45
C HIS A 117 -11.56 5.23 6.93
N ILE A 118 -10.38 4.91 6.39
CA ILE A 118 -9.58 3.74 6.80
C ILE A 118 -9.19 3.91 8.29
N ALA A 119 -8.58 5.04 8.64
CA ALA A 119 -8.12 5.32 9.99
C ALA A 119 -9.27 5.33 11.02
N ASN A 120 -10.40 5.96 10.69
CA ASN A 120 -11.54 6.03 11.61
C ASN A 120 -12.28 4.68 11.78
N ALA A 121 -12.11 3.76 10.83
CA ALA A 121 -12.67 2.41 10.89
C ALA A 121 -11.71 1.40 11.54
N ASP A 122 -10.50 1.83 11.92
CA ASP A 122 -9.43 1.01 12.52
C ASP A 122 -9.17 -0.24 11.67
N LEU A 123 -8.95 -0.01 10.36
CA LEU A 123 -8.73 -1.08 9.39
C LEU A 123 -7.24 -1.16 9.03
N ASP A 124 -6.75 -2.37 8.93
CA ASP A 124 -5.42 -2.67 8.45
C ASP A 124 -5.37 -2.57 6.91
N ALA A 125 -5.09 -1.36 6.45
CA ALA A 125 -5.07 -1.05 5.03
C ALA A 125 -4.25 0.20 4.71
N GLY A 126 -3.51 0.14 3.59
CA GLY A 126 -2.88 1.26 2.92
C GLY A 126 -3.70 1.74 1.71
N ILE A 127 -3.24 2.83 1.12
CA ILE A 127 -3.75 3.33 -0.16
C ILE A 127 -2.71 3.14 -1.25
N THR A 128 -3.16 2.88 -2.47
CA THR A 128 -2.29 2.85 -3.64
C THR A 128 -2.89 3.70 -4.76
N LEU A 129 -2.07 4.51 -5.40
CA LEU A 129 -2.52 5.52 -6.36
C LEU A 129 -1.63 5.59 -7.60
N LYS A 130 -2.18 6.16 -8.66
CA LYS A 130 -1.48 6.37 -9.92
C LYS A 130 -1.01 7.82 -10.05
N PRO A 131 0.26 8.06 -10.42
CA PRO A 131 0.79 9.40 -10.66
C PRO A 131 -0.05 10.23 -11.64
N THR A 132 -0.48 9.61 -12.76
CA THR A 132 -1.30 10.30 -13.76
C THR A 132 -2.71 10.65 -13.26
N GLN A 133 -3.23 9.91 -12.29
CA GLN A 133 -4.53 10.19 -11.67
C GLN A 133 -4.50 11.45 -10.81
N ILE A 134 -3.37 11.72 -10.15
CA ILE A 134 -3.24 12.84 -9.23
C ILE A 134 -2.41 14.01 -9.80
N GLY A 135 -2.21 14.03 -11.12
CA GLY A 135 -1.75 15.24 -11.81
C GLY A 135 -0.48 15.15 -12.63
N LEU A 136 0.16 13.98 -12.78
CA LEU A 136 1.40 13.90 -13.54
C LEU A 136 1.21 14.25 -15.03
N ASP A 137 0.05 14.00 -15.62
CA ASP A 137 -0.29 14.45 -16.99
C ASP A 137 -0.41 15.98 -17.12
N LEU A 138 -0.69 16.68 -16.01
CA LEU A 138 -0.73 18.14 -15.97
C LEU A 138 0.64 18.75 -15.65
N GLY A 139 1.59 17.95 -15.22
CA GLY A 139 2.95 18.31 -14.89
C GLY A 139 3.42 17.87 -13.52
N GLU A 140 4.72 17.70 -13.36
CA GLU A 140 5.33 17.21 -12.12
C GLU A 140 4.99 18.09 -10.91
N ALA A 141 4.86 19.40 -11.07
CA ALA A 141 4.53 20.30 -9.96
C ALA A 141 3.13 20.02 -9.39
N VAL A 142 2.13 19.75 -10.24
CA VAL A 142 0.76 19.41 -9.83
C VAL A 142 0.72 18.04 -9.15
N PHE A 143 1.41 17.06 -9.74
CA PHE A 143 1.55 15.73 -9.16
C PHE A 143 2.16 15.78 -7.77
N ARG A 144 3.28 16.48 -7.61
CA ARG A 144 3.99 16.62 -6.34
C ARG A 144 3.16 17.35 -5.28
N GLU A 145 2.49 18.43 -5.67
CA GLU A 145 1.60 19.16 -4.76
C GLU A 145 0.56 18.22 -4.13
N HIS A 146 -0.17 17.46 -4.94
CA HIS A 146 -1.20 16.54 -4.44
C HIS A 146 -0.61 15.36 -3.67
N LEU A 147 0.50 14.81 -4.16
CA LEU A 147 1.15 13.65 -3.57
C LEU A 147 1.67 13.96 -2.16
N PHE A 148 2.39 15.06 -1.96
CA PHE A 148 2.96 15.40 -0.65
C PHE A 148 1.89 15.78 0.36
N GLN A 149 0.82 16.48 -0.05
CA GLN A 149 -0.34 16.73 0.83
C GLN A 149 -1.02 15.43 1.26
N LEU A 150 -1.13 14.46 0.37
CA LEU A 150 -1.71 13.15 0.67
C LEU A 150 -0.80 12.32 1.57
N ALA A 151 0.51 12.32 1.31
CA ALA A 151 1.50 11.60 2.11
C ALA A 151 1.56 12.13 3.55
N ASP A 152 1.58 13.45 3.74
CA ASP A 152 1.51 14.07 5.07
C ASP A 152 0.25 13.62 5.83
N ARG A 153 -0.90 13.60 5.16
CA ARG A 153 -2.14 13.11 5.76
C ARG A 153 -2.10 11.63 6.09
N ALA A 154 -1.63 10.79 5.16
CA ALA A 154 -1.51 9.35 5.35
C ALA A 154 -0.58 9.02 6.51
N ASN A 155 0.60 9.65 6.55
CA ASN A 155 1.58 9.49 7.62
C ASN A 155 1.02 9.89 9.00
N LYS A 156 0.31 11.02 9.12
CA LYS A 156 -0.34 11.45 10.37
C LYS A 156 -1.40 10.47 10.88
N ARG A 157 -1.91 9.63 10.02
CA ARG A 157 -2.94 8.62 10.35
C ARG A 157 -2.36 7.20 10.41
N GLY A 158 -1.07 7.01 10.17
CA GLY A 158 -0.43 5.70 10.12
C GLY A 158 -0.93 4.82 8.97
N ILE A 159 -1.27 5.43 7.83
CA ILE A 159 -1.79 4.72 6.65
C ILE A 159 -0.69 4.61 5.59
N PRO A 160 -0.25 3.39 5.23
CA PRO A 160 0.73 3.18 4.17
C PRO A 160 0.29 3.76 2.83
N LEU A 161 1.24 4.41 2.11
CA LEU A 161 0.99 5.01 0.81
C LEU A 161 1.86 4.36 -0.27
N TRP A 162 1.23 3.90 -1.35
CA TRP A 162 1.90 3.24 -2.46
C TRP A 162 1.74 3.99 -3.77
N LEU A 163 2.84 4.14 -4.50
CA LEU A 163 2.85 4.66 -5.87
C LEU A 163 2.83 3.52 -6.88
N ASP A 164 1.77 3.44 -7.67
CA ASP A 164 1.72 2.56 -8.84
C ASP A 164 2.68 3.07 -9.93
N MET A 165 3.17 2.15 -10.78
CA MET A 165 3.99 2.52 -11.94
C MET A 165 3.18 2.35 -13.23
N GLU A 166 3.25 3.33 -14.09
CA GLU A 166 2.46 3.41 -15.32
C GLU A 166 3.36 3.32 -16.56
N GLU A 167 3.22 4.21 -17.55
CA GLU A 167 4.02 4.19 -18.76
C GLU A 167 5.50 4.53 -18.51
N PRO A 168 6.41 4.15 -19.42
CA PRO A 168 7.85 4.38 -19.24
C PRO A 168 8.27 5.83 -18.98
N TRP A 169 7.48 6.81 -19.45
CA TRP A 169 7.78 8.23 -19.23
C TRP A 169 7.46 8.70 -17.80
N THR A 170 6.60 7.97 -17.08
CA THR A 170 6.26 8.29 -15.67
C THR A 170 7.32 7.81 -14.68
N VAL A 171 8.26 6.94 -15.10
CA VAL A 171 9.18 6.26 -14.17
C VAL A 171 10.07 7.26 -13.44
N ASP A 172 10.74 8.16 -14.16
CA ASP A 172 11.67 9.10 -13.54
C ASP A 172 10.99 10.05 -12.53
N PRO A 173 9.88 10.74 -12.88
CA PRO A 173 9.20 11.61 -11.93
C PRO A 173 8.59 10.84 -10.75
N THR A 174 8.12 9.60 -10.96
CA THR A 174 7.57 8.76 -9.88
C THR A 174 8.65 8.33 -8.91
N LEU A 175 9.80 7.83 -9.40
CA LEU A 175 10.90 7.42 -8.54
C LEU A 175 11.53 8.60 -7.79
N ALA A 176 11.67 9.76 -8.45
CA ALA A 176 12.18 10.96 -7.77
C ALA A 176 11.25 11.40 -6.62
N ALA A 177 9.94 11.40 -6.85
CA ALA A 177 8.98 11.73 -5.81
C ALA A 177 8.95 10.68 -4.68
N PHE A 178 9.07 9.39 -5.02
CA PHE A 178 9.15 8.31 -4.03
C PHE A 178 10.36 8.46 -3.12
N GLU A 179 11.55 8.69 -3.66
CA GLU A 179 12.77 8.82 -2.86
C GLU A 179 12.68 9.98 -1.86
N GLU A 180 12.10 11.11 -2.27
CA GLU A 180 11.87 12.24 -1.37
C GLU A 180 10.86 11.89 -0.27
N LEU A 181 9.75 11.22 -0.63
CA LEU A 181 8.74 10.80 0.34
C LEU A 181 9.30 9.77 1.31
N ALA A 182 10.01 8.77 0.81
CA ALA A 182 10.58 7.71 1.65
C ALA A 182 11.68 8.22 2.60
N ALA A 183 12.37 9.29 2.23
CA ALA A 183 13.31 9.96 3.13
C ALA A 183 12.63 10.73 4.28
N GLU A 184 11.37 11.14 4.10
CA GLU A 184 10.59 11.91 5.07
C GLU A 184 9.61 11.06 5.87
N TYR A 185 9.00 10.03 5.23
CA TYR A 185 7.93 9.21 5.79
C TYR A 185 8.30 7.72 5.74
N GLY A 186 8.00 6.96 6.81
CA GLY A 186 8.38 5.54 6.92
C GLY A 186 7.54 4.59 6.05
N GLU A 187 6.24 4.85 5.94
CA GLU A 187 5.26 3.91 5.34
C GLU A 187 4.95 4.26 3.87
N VAL A 188 6.00 4.33 3.04
CA VAL A 188 5.87 4.65 1.63
C VAL A 188 6.44 3.54 0.75
N GLY A 189 5.68 3.17 -0.28
CA GLY A 189 6.09 2.17 -1.26
C GLY A 189 5.98 2.63 -2.71
N VAL A 190 6.80 2.05 -3.58
CA VAL A 190 6.75 2.28 -5.03
C VAL A 190 6.74 0.99 -5.83
N CYS A 191 5.97 0.99 -6.91
CA CYS A 191 5.91 -0.13 -7.85
C CYS A 191 7.02 -0.01 -8.91
N VAL A 192 7.72 -1.12 -9.19
CA VAL A 192 8.75 -1.21 -10.24
C VAL A 192 8.40 -2.33 -11.22
N GLN A 193 8.40 -2.01 -12.52
CA GLN A 193 8.05 -2.95 -13.59
C GLN A 193 9.28 -3.65 -14.13
N THR A 194 9.43 -4.94 -13.86
CA THR A 194 10.64 -5.70 -14.23
C THR A 194 10.77 -6.00 -15.73
N ASN A 195 9.70 -5.79 -16.52
CA ASN A 195 9.79 -5.87 -17.98
C ASN A 195 10.51 -4.69 -18.62
N LEU A 196 10.75 -3.59 -17.90
CA LEU A 196 11.54 -2.46 -18.42
C LEU A 196 13.04 -2.77 -18.34
N LYS A 197 13.77 -2.44 -19.39
CA LYS A 197 15.23 -2.70 -19.47
C LYS A 197 16.04 -1.84 -18.51
N ARG A 198 15.48 -0.72 -18.04
CA ARG A 198 16.09 0.17 -17.06
C ARG A 198 16.06 -0.38 -15.64
N THR A 199 15.10 -1.28 -15.31
CA THR A 199 14.81 -1.76 -13.97
C THR A 199 16.01 -2.25 -13.17
N PRO A 200 17.02 -2.95 -13.76
CA PRO A 200 18.21 -3.31 -12.97
C PRO A 200 19.00 -2.09 -12.47
N GLY A 201 18.97 -0.98 -13.20
CA GLY A 201 19.56 0.28 -12.77
C GLY A 201 18.72 0.99 -11.69
N ASP A 202 17.41 0.97 -11.86
CA ASP A 202 16.47 1.54 -10.90
C ASP A 202 16.54 0.79 -9.55
N LEU A 203 16.60 -0.55 -9.57
CA LEU A 203 16.75 -1.35 -8.34
C LEU A 203 18.08 -1.07 -7.61
N LYS A 204 19.19 -0.88 -8.35
CA LYS A 204 20.46 -0.46 -7.74
C LYS A 204 20.37 0.88 -7.05
N ARG A 205 19.62 1.82 -7.65
CA ARG A 205 19.37 3.15 -7.08
C ARG A 205 18.55 3.07 -5.80
N LEU A 206 17.59 2.15 -5.73
CA LEU A 206 16.65 2.02 -4.64
C LEU A 206 17.15 1.13 -3.48
N ALA A 207 18.18 0.29 -3.71
CA ALA A 207 18.60 -0.72 -2.75
C ALA A 207 19.09 -0.16 -1.41
N ASP A 208 19.77 1.00 -1.43
CA ASP A 208 20.30 1.65 -0.23
C ASP A 208 19.32 2.69 0.35
N GLY A 209 18.16 2.88 -0.27
CA GLY A 209 17.17 3.88 0.11
C GLY A 209 16.11 3.33 1.07
N PRO A 210 15.44 4.22 1.81
CA PRO A 210 14.29 3.84 2.64
C PRO A 210 13.04 3.56 1.78
N GLY A 211 12.02 2.98 2.42
CA GLY A 211 10.74 2.65 1.80
C GLY A 211 10.69 1.26 1.18
N THR A 212 9.54 0.88 0.66
CA THR A 212 9.28 -0.46 0.13
C THR A 212 9.17 -0.47 -1.38
N VAL A 213 9.77 -1.48 -2.03
CA VAL A 213 9.74 -1.64 -3.49
C VAL A 213 8.86 -2.84 -3.87
N ARG A 214 7.76 -2.55 -4.58
CA ARG A 214 6.86 -3.57 -5.13
C ARG A 214 7.31 -4.00 -6.51
N LEU A 215 7.73 -5.25 -6.63
CA LEU A 215 8.13 -5.84 -7.91
C LEU A 215 6.93 -6.43 -8.64
N VAL A 216 6.62 -5.91 -9.83
CA VAL A 216 5.63 -6.46 -10.75
C VAL A 216 6.28 -6.91 -12.04
N LYS A 217 5.72 -7.94 -12.70
CA LYS A 217 6.19 -8.37 -14.02
C LYS A 217 6.09 -7.26 -15.07
N GLY A 218 5.14 -6.34 -14.92
CA GLY A 218 4.82 -5.32 -15.89
C GLY A 218 4.02 -5.87 -17.07
N GLY A 219 3.98 -5.11 -18.18
CA GLY A 219 3.29 -5.53 -19.41
C GLY A 219 1.84 -5.07 -19.51
N ALA A 220 1.33 -4.35 -18.52
CA ALA A 220 0.00 -3.69 -18.60
C ALA A 220 0.00 -2.57 -19.66
N TYR A 221 1.15 -1.94 -19.86
CA TYR A 221 1.35 -0.88 -20.83
C TYR A 221 2.15 -1.39 -22.03
N ASP A 222 1.85 -0.89 -23.23
CA ASP A 222 2.62 -1.21 -24.41
C ASP A 222 3.96 -0.49 -24.38
N VAL A 223 5.04 -1.27 -24.46
CA VAL A 223 6.41 -0.74 -24.50
C VAL A 223 7.09 -1.06 -25.83
N ARG A 224 7.89 -0.10 -26.34
CA ARG A 224 8.73 -0.36 -27.51
C ARG A 224 9.79 -1.41 -27.16
N PRO A 225 10.21 -2.28 -28.11
CA PRO A 225 11.24 -3.29 -27.86
C PRO A 225 12.59 -2.71 -27.40
N SER A 226 12.87 -1.44 -27.70
CA SER A 226 14.04 -0.72 -27.18
C SER A 226 13.95 -0.42 -25.68
N VAL A 227 12.73 -0.26 -25.14
CA VAL A 227 12.45 0.15 -23.76
C VAL A 227 12.19 -1.04 -22.85
N GLY A 228 11.50 -2.09 -23.33
CA GLY A 228 11.11 -3.20 -22.50
C GLY A 228 10.93 -4.54 -23.22
N TYR A 229 10.81 -5.58 -22.43
CA TYR A 229 10.54 -6.94 -22.88
C TYR A 229 9.03 -7.12 -23.10
N ARG A 230 8.68 -7.85 -24.19
CA ARG A 230 7.28 -8.12 -24.58
C ARG A 230 6.96 -9.62 -24.60
N LYS A 231 7.98 -10.48 -24.69
CA LYS A 231 7.82 -11.93 -24.69
C LYS A 231 7.78 -12.44 -23.25
N LYS A 232 6.76 -13.25 -22.92
CA LYS A 232 6.54 -13.81 -21.56
C LYS A 232 7.82 -14.39 -20.96
N GLN A 233 8.53 -15.23 -21.71
CA GLN A 233 9.78 -15.87 -21.22
C GLN A 233 10.85 -14.85 -20.80
N ARG A 234 10.98 -13.71 -21.52
CA ARG A 234 11.93 -12.65 -21.17
C ARG A 234 11.46 -11.82 -19.97
N ILE A 235 10.14 -11.60 -19.86
CA ILE A 235 9.54 -10.94 -18.73
C ILE A 235 9.72 -11.79 -17.46
N ASP A 236 9.40 -13.08 -17.54
CA ASP A 236 9.57 -13.99 -16.40
C ASP A 236 11.04 -14.12 -15.97
N ARG A 237 11.97 -14.12 -16.93
CA ARG A 237 13.40 -14.11 -16.63
C ARG A 237 13.82 -12.83 -15.90
N ALA A 238 13.42 -11.67 -16.42
CA ALA A 238 13.73 -10.37 -15.82
C ALA A 238 13.14 -10.25 -14.42
N TYR A 239 11.93 -10.79 -14.19
CA TYR A 239 11.32 -10.83 -12.87
C TYR A 239 12.12 -11.68 -11.88
N ARG A 240 12.53 -12.91 -12.28
CA ARG A 240 13.37 -13.77 -11.44
C ARG A 240 14.72 -13.12 -11.09
N GLU A 241 15.36 -12.49 -12.08
CA GLU A 241 16.63 -11.76 -11.86
C GLU A 241 16.44 -10.60 -10.90
N SER A 242 15.34 -9.83 -11.03
CA SER A 242 14.99 -8.73 -10.13
C SER A 242 14.68 -9.19 -8.71
N LEU A 243 13.94 -10.30 -8.55
CA LEU A 243 13.68 -10.90 -7.25
C LEU A 243 14.99 -11.30 -6.55
N ARG A 244 15.86 -12.04 -7.23
CA ARG A 244 17.16 -12.44 -6.66
C ARG A 244 17.97 -11.23 -6.23
N TYR A 245 18.05 -10.22 -7.09
CA TYR A 245 18.75 -8.98 -6.76
C TYR A 245 18.18 -8.30 -5.51
N ALA A 246 16.84 -8.17 -5.44
CA ALA A 246 16.21 -7.50 -4.31
C ALA A 246 16.46 -8.27 -2.99
N PHE A 247 16.23 -9.58 -2.95
CA PHE A 247 16.46 -10.39 -1.75
C PHE A 247 17.94 -10.46 -1.32
N GLU A 248 18.87 -10.31 -2.26
CA GLU A 248 20.30 -10.32 -1.99
C GLU A 248 20.86 -8.97 -1.54
N GLN A 249 20.25 -7.86 -2.00
CA GLN A 249 20.84 -6.52 -1.86
C GLN A 249 20.03 -5.55 -1.00
N PHE A 250 18.73 -5.81 -0.76
CA PHE A 250 17.91 -4.93 0.07
C PHE A 250 17.91 -5.44 1.51
N ASP A 251 17.93 -4.53 2.47
CA ASP A 251 17.84 -4.88 3.90
C ASP A 251 16.40 -5.21 4.34
N GLY A 252 15.43 -5.16 3.42
CA GLY A 252 14.00 -5.37 3.64
C GLY A 252 13.20 -4.49 2.67
N GLY A 253 11.91 -4.29 2.97
CA GLY A 253 11.06 -3.43 2.16
C GLY A 253 10.82 -3.97 0.74
N ILE A 254 10.56 -5.27 0.60
CA ILE A 254 10.25 -5.92 -0.67
C ILE A 254 8.80 -6.36 -0.69
N ALA A 255 8.04 -5.95 -1.71
CA ALA A 255 6.72 -6.48 -1.99
C ALA A 255 6.71 -7.29 -3.30
N VAL A 256 6.37 -8.58 -3.18
CA VAL A 256 6.35 -9.54 -4.30
C VAL A 256 4.95 -9.57 -4.92
N ALA A 257 4.75 -8.83 -6.00
CA ALA A 257 3.45 -8.70 -6.64
C ALA A 257 3.32 -9.63 -7.86
N SER A 258 3.13 -10.91 -7.61
CA SER A 258 2.93 -11.92 -8.64
C SER A 258 1.97 -13.02 -8.21
N HIS A 259 1.13 -13.46 -9.16
CA HIS A 259 0.24 -14.62 -8.97
C HIS A 259 0.82 -15.91 -9.60
N ASP A 260 2.01 -15.83 -10.19
CA ASP A 260 2.67 -16.96 -10.81
C ASP A 260 3.24 -17.89 -9.72
N PRO A 261 2.82 -19.19 -9.67
CA PRO A 261 3.31 -20.11 -8.65
C PRO A 261 4.83 -20.25 -8.60
N GLU A 262 5.48 -20.23 -9.77
CA GLU A 262 6.95 -20.31 -9.86
C GLU A 262 7.60 -19.11 -9.14
N MET A 263 7.02 -17.91 -9.28
CA MET A 263 7.56 -16.70 -8.64
C MET A 263 7.26 -16.67 -7.14
N VAL A 264 6.10 -17.19 -6.73
CA VAL A 264 5.74 -17.32 -5.31
C VAL A 264 6.72 -18.28 -4.61
N GLU A 265 6.96 -19.46 -5.17
CA GLU A 265 7.91 -20.42 -4.58
C GLU A 265 9.36 -19.91 -4.62
N LEU A 266 9.74 -19.17 -5.67
CA LEU A 266 11.05 -18.54 -5.72
C LEU A 266 11.22 -17.49 -4.60
N ALA A 267 10.22 -16.65 -4.34
CA ALA A 267 10.28 -15.64 -3.27
C ALA A 267 10.47 -16.30 -1.89
N LYS A 268 9.71 -17.37 -1.59
CA LYS A 268 9.89 -18.17 -0.36
C LYS A 268 11.30 -18.72 -0.22
N ALA A 269 11.80 -19.35 -1.28
CA ALA A 269 13.15 -19.91 -1.28
C ALA A 269 14.26 -18.86 -1.12
N LEU A 270 14.05 -17.64 -1.64
CA LEU A 270 14.97 -16.53 -1.46
C LEU A 270 14.90 -15.98 -0.03
N HIS A 271 13.72 -15.86 0.55
CA HIS A 271 13.55 -15.51 1.96
C HIS A 271 14.28 -16.51 2.88
N ASP A 272 14.07 -17.81 2.65
CA ASP A 272 14.74 -18.87 3.41
C ASP A 272 16.28 -18.81 3.28
N ALA A 273 16.79 -18.36 2.13
CA ALA A 273 18.23 -18.30 1.86
C ALA A 273 18.91 -17.03 2.40
N TYR A 274 18.25 -15.91 2.33
CA TYR A 274 18.83 -14.58 2.65
C TYR A 274 18.32 -14.00 3.97
N GLY A 275 17.13 -14.43 4.44
CA GLY A 275 16.49 -13.88 5.64
C GLY A 275 15.89 -12.48 5.44
N THR A 276 15.81 -12.00 4.21
CA THR A 276 15.27 -10.68 3.89
C THR A 276 13.77 -10.66 4.07
N ASP A 277 13.25 -9.71 4.84
CA ASP A 277 11.82 -9.55 5.07
C ASP A 277 11.10 -9.07 3.81
N PHE A 278 9.91 -9.61 3.58
CA PHE A 278 9.08 -9.28 2.42
C PHE A 278 7.60 -9.57 2.67
N GLU A 279 6.75 -8.97 1.84
CA GLU A 279 5.32 -9.28 1.77
C GLU A 279 4.91 -9.77 0.37
N PHE A 280 3.78 -10.49 0.30
CA PHE A 280 3.10 -10.75 -0.97
C PHE A 280 2.01 -9.73 -1.21
N GLN A 281 2.01 -9.08 -2.37
CA GLN A 281 0.91 -8.21 -2.80
C GLN A 281 0.16 -8.82 -3.97
N MET A 282 -1.11 -9.14 -3.77
CA MET A 282 -1.90 -9.91 -4.73
C MET A 282 -3.20 -9.20 -5.09
N LEU A 283 -3.64 -9.32 -6.34
CA LEU A 283 -4.87 -8.66 -6.80
C LEU A 283 -6.13 -9.37 -6.27
N MET A 284 -7.13 -8.59 -5.91
CA MET A 284 -8.47 -9.06 -5.58
C MET A 284 -9.01 -10.02 -6.64
N GLY A 285 -9.59 -11.14 -6.21
CA GLY A 285 -10.25 -12.11 -7.07
C GLY A 285 -9.34 -13.02 -7.88
N VAL A 286 -8.02 -12.91 -7.73
CA VAL A 286 -7.04 -13.77 -8.41
C VAL A 286 -6.43 -14.72 -7.42
N ARG A 287 -6.66 -16.05 -7.59
CA ARG A 287 -6.10 -17.10 -6.71
C ARG A 287 -6.36 -16.82 -5.22
N SER A 288 -7.56 -16.43 -4.87
CA SER A 288 -7.92 -16.01 -3.51
C SER A 288 -7.59 -17.06 -2.45
N ARG A 289 -7.76 -18.36 -2.77
CA ARG A 289 -7.36 -19.43 -1.85
C ARG A 289 -5.85 -19.41 -1.56
N THR A 290 -5.03 -19.16 -2.59
CA THR A 290 -3.57 -19.05 -2.41
C THR A 290 -3.21 -17.86 -1.51
N GLN A 291 -3.92 -16.73 -1.63
CA GLN A 291 -3.70 -15.56 -0.76
C GLN A 291 -3.95 -15.93 0.72
N PHE A 292 -5.07 -16.57 1.02
CA PHE A 292 -5.38 -17.00 2.39
C PHE A 292 -4.43 -18.10 2.91
N ASP A 293 -3.95 -18.98 2.04
CA ASP A 293 -2.96 -20.00 2.44
C ASP A 293 -1.59 -19.38 2.71
N LEU A 294 -1.18 -18.35 1.95
CA LEU A 294 0.05 -17.60 2.18
C LEU A 294 -0.04 -16.76 3.47
N GLY A 295 -1.17 -16.10 3.74
CA GLY A 295 -1.38 -15.26 4.93
C GLY A 295 -1.25 -16.00 6.28
N LYS A 296 -1.25 -17.35 6.27
CA LYS A 296 -0.98 -18.15 7.48
C LYS A 296 0.49 -18.12 7.91
N THR A 297 1.41 -17.70 7.04
CA THR A 297 2.86 -17.81 7.25
C THR A 297 3.63 -16.55 6.86
N TYR A 298 3.12 -15.79 5.90
CA TYR A 298 3.75 -14.61 5.32
C TYR A 298 2.81 -13.42 5.41
N GLU A 299 3.35 -12.23 5.43
CA GLU A 299 2.57 -11.00 5.24
C GLU A 299 1.97 -10.98 3.83
N VAL A 300 0.68 -10.70 3.76
CA VAL A 300 -0.07 -10.64 2.50
C VAL A 300 -0.98 -9.43 2.48
N SER A 301 -0.80 -8.57 1.48
CA SER A 301 -1.71 -7.48 1.19
C SER A 301 -2.52 -7.76 -0.07
N GLN A 302 -3.82 -7.56 -0.02
CA GLN A 302 -4.66 -7.63 -1.20
C GLN A 302 -4.85 -6.25 -1.83
N TYR A 303 -4.52 -6.12 -3.12
CA TYR A 303 -4.84 -4.92 -3.92
C TYR A 303 -6.33 -4.89 -4.21
N VAL A 304 -7.03 -3.91 -3.63
CA VAL A 304 -8.50 -3.79 -3.63
C VAL A 304 -8.95 -2.60 -4.48
N PRO A 305 -9.28 -2.81 -5.76
CA PRO A 305 -9.79 -1.73 -6.61
C PRO A 305 -11.26 -1.43 -6.30
N TYR A 306 -11.62 -0.14 -6.31
CA TYR A 306 -13.00 0.31 -6.24
C TYR A 306 -13.24 1.59 -7.06
N GLY A 307 -14.48 1.93 -7.35
CA GLY A 307 -14.84 3.19 -7.99
C GLY A 307 -15.63 3.03 -9.30
N GLY A 308 -16.25 4.11 -9.75
CA GLY A 308 -17.15 4.10 -10.92
C GLY A 308 -16.48 3.80 -12.28
N ARG A 309 -15.13 3.90 -12.34
CA ARG A 309 -14.36 3.62 -13.58
C ARG A 309 -14.02 2.14 -13.76
N TRP A 310 -14.66 1.23 -13.05
CA TRP A 310 -14.38 -0.20 -13.02
C TRP A 310 -14.47 -0.90 -14.38
N LYS A 311 -15.34 -0.45 -15.30
CA LYS A 311 -15.52 -1.08 -16.63
C LYS A 311 -14.22 -1.10 -17.43
N GLN A 312 -13.53 0.04 -17.50
CA GLN A 312 -12.26 0.14 -18.21
C GLN A 312 -11.18 -0.73 -17.57
N TRP A 313 -11.13 -0.76 -16.26
CA TRP A 313 -10.18 -1.58 -15.50
C TRP A 313 -10.38 -3.08 -15.77
N VAL A 314 -11.62 -3.58 -15.69
CA VAL A 314 -11.95 -4.99 -15.97
C VAL A 314 -11.62 -5.36 -17.42
N LEU A 315 -11.92 -4.49 -18.40
CA LEU A 315 -11.57 -4.72 -19.81
C LEU A 315 -10.07 -4.78 -20.03
N ASN A 316 -9.32 -3.87 -19.44
CA ASN A 316 -7.86 -3.87 -19.53
C ASN A 316 -7.26 -5.12 -18.87
N ARG A 317 -7.82 -5.54 -17.74
CA ARG A 317 -7.44 -6.78 -17.06
C ARG A 317 -7.68 -8.01 -17.94
N ALA A 318 -8.87 -8.15 -18.52
CA ALA A 318 -9.20 -9.28 -19.40
C ALA A 318 -8.27 -9.33 -20.62
N ARG A 319 -7.92 -8.18 -21.23
CA ARG A 319 -6.97 -8.11 -22.34
C ARG A 319 -5.56 -8.58 -21.92
N ASN A 320 -5.10 -8.19 -20.76
CA ASN A 320 -3.79 -8.57 -20.24
C ASN A 320 -3.73 -10.07 -19.90
N ASP A 321 -4.78 -10.61 -19.27
CA ASP A 321 -4.87 -12.04 -18.96
C ASP A 321 -4.85 -12.90 -20.24
N LEU A 322 -5.55 -12.50 -21.30
CA LEU A 322 -5.49 -13.15 -22.61
C LEU A 322 -4.10 -13.07 -23.25
N ARG A 323 -3.44 -11.91 -23.15
CA ARG A 323 -2.10 -11.67 -23.72
C ARG A 323 -1.01 -12.52 -23.07
N PHE A 324 -1.11 -12.74 -21.76
CA PHE A 324 -0.10 -13.46 -20.98
C PHE A 324 -0.46 -14.91 -20.67
N GLY A 325 -1.61 -15.41 -21.19
CA GLY A 325 -2.05 -16.78 -20.99
C GLY A 325 -2.32 -17.12 -19.51
N VAL A 326 -2.63 -16.12 -18.71
CA VAL A 326 -2.96 -16.31 -17.29
C VAL A 326 -4.39 -16.83 -17.22
N LYS A 327 -4.56 -18.09 -16.85
CA LYS A 327 -5.86 -18.71 -16.56
C LYS A 327 -6.48 -18.19 -15.25
N ALA A 328 -6.12 -17.01 -14.81
CA ALA A 328 -6.53 -16.45 -13.53
C ALA A 328 -8.06 -16.29 -13.38
N ILE A 329 -8.79 -16.26 -14.51
CA ILE A 329 -10.26 -16.17 -14.52
C ILE A 329 -10.91 -17.52 -14.24
N LEU A 330 -10.20 -18.65 -14.41
CA LEU A 330 -10.77 -20.01 -14.36
C LEU A 330 -10.43 -20.78 -13.08
N ASP A 331 -9.50 -20.32 -12.27
CA ASP A 331 -9.05 -20.99 -11.05
C ASP A 331 -9.67 -20.35 -9.79
N GLY A 332 -10.98 -20.24 -9.77
CA GLY A 332 -11.76 -19.76 -8.62
C GLY A 332 -12.84 -20.73 -8.22
#